data_a8359c21b0233af349ff25a4c5282051
#
_entry.id   a8359c21b0233af349ff25a4c5282051
#
_cell.length_a   1.000
_cell.length_b   1.000
_cell.length_c   1.000
_cell.angle_alpha   90.00
_cell.angle_beta   90.00
_cell.angle_gamma   90.00
#
_symmetry.space_group_name_H-M   'P 1'
#
loop_
_entity.id
_entity.type
_entity.pdbx_description
1 polymer ?
#
loop_
_entity_poly.entity_id
_entity_poly.type
_entity_poly.pdbx_seq_one_letter_code
_entity_poly.pdbx_strand_id
1 'polypeptide(L)'
;NFILDEEKEEFIDWHLCANMKRRLLHEEKFTYHYHSVSKEGKDSYYEAYVVKGKTDDETFDAFLGYRNIDSILYKEKEIQEKLQKALNEARLGNEIISSIARTYQYISRIDIQADYFEEISNRDVEHLKYIHSGTLSENNKRVCRGLVAEEYQDAFEKFTDISTLPERMKDEESVVMEYRMKDGNWHKLRFIEKKRDTNGNLTHV
;
A
#
# COMPACT_ATOMS: atom_id res chain seq x y z
N ASN A 1 -0.45 -42.27 11.65
CA ASN A 1 -1.06 -41.31 10.75
C ASN A 1 -1.46 -42.02 9.47
N PHE A 2 -2.60 -41.66 8.91
CA PHE A 2 -3.12 -42.19 7.67
C PHE A 2 -3.15 -41.07 6.63
N ILE A 3 -2.71 -41.36 5.44
CA ILE A 3 -2.86 -40.45 4.30
C ILE A 3 -4.31 -40.51 3.84
N LEU A 4 -4.88 -39.38 3.43
CA LEU A 4 -6.25 -39.35 2.91
C LEU A 4 -6.37 -40.29 1.70
N ASP A 5 -7.50 -40.97 1.60
CA ASP A 5 -7.72 -41.95 0.54
C ASP A 5 -7.58 -41.36 -0.86
N GLU A 6 -7.96 -40.10 -1.02
CA GLU A 6 -7.83 -39.32 -2.27
C GLU A 6 -6.38 -39.03 -2.69
N GLU A 7 -5.47 -38.98 -1.73
CA GLU A 7 -4.03 -38.66 -1.98
C GLU A 7 -3.16 -39.93 -1.99
N LYS A 8 -3.68 -41.09 -1.64
CA LYS A 8 -2.89 -42.32 -1.49
C LYS A 8 -2.18 -42.76 -2.75
N GLU A 9 -2.85 -42.72 -3.89
CA GLU A 9 -2.27 -43.17 -5.17
C GLU A 9 -1.10 -42.25 -5.57
N GLU A 10 -1.30 -40.94 -5.48
CA GLU A 10 -0.28 -39.97 -5.79
C GLU A 10 0.89 -40.07 -4.82
N PHE A 11 0.62 -40.25 -3.50
CA PHE A 11 1.66 -40.40 -2.50
C PHE A 11 2.49 -41.67 -2.77
N ILE A 12 1.88 -42.79 -3.12
CA ILE A 12 2.61 -44.01 -3.44
C ILE A 12 3.44 -43.84 -4.70
N ASP A 13 2.86 -43.25 -5.76
CA ASP A 13 3.59 -42.99 -7.01
C ASP A 13 4.80 -42.09 -6.78
N TRP A 14 4.64 -41.05 -5.98
CA TRP A 14 5.72 -40.13 -5.61
C TRP A 14 6.86 -40.84 -4.86
N HIS A 15 6.55 -41.84 -4.01
CA HIS A 15 7.54 -42.61 -3.22
C HIS A 15 8.17 -43.77 -3.95
N LEU A 16 7.74 -44.09 -5.18
CA LEU A 16 8.41 -45.11 -5.97
C LEU A 16 9.84 -44.70 -6.33
N CYS A 17 10.82 -45.55 -5.96
CA CYS A 17 12.23 -45.30 -6.24
C CYS A 17 12.53 -44.99 -7.72
N ALA A 18 11.80 -45.64 -8.64
CA ALA A 18 11.93 -45.40 -10.08
C ALA A 18 11.54 -43.97 -10.47
N ASN A 19 10.47 -43.44 -9.86
CA ASN A 19 9.99 -42.07 -10.10
C ASN A 19 10.93 -41.04 -9.48
N MET A 20 11.41 -41.28 -8.27
CA MET A 20 12.41 -40.44 -7.61
C MET A 20 13.69 -40.36 -8.45
N LYS A 21 14.19 -41.50 -8.88
CA LYS A 21 15.39 -41.60 -9.74
C LYS A 21 15.19 -40.80 -11.05
N ARG A 22 14.07 -40.99 -11.73
CA ARG A 22 13.75 -40.27 -12.97
C ARG A 22 13.74 -38.75 -12.77
N ARG A 23 13.16 -38.26 -11.67
CA ARG A 23 13.12 -36.82 -11.37
C ARG A 23 14.50 -36.27 -11.04
N LEU A 24 15.27 -36.97 -10.21
CA LEU A 24 16.63 -36.56 -9.84
C LEU A 24 17.68 -36.63 -10.97
N LEU A 25 17.31 -37.14 -12.15
CA LEU A 25 18.12 -36.97 -13.37
C LEU A 25 18.10 -35.52 -13.85
N HIS A 26 17.05 -34.77 -13.58
CA HIS A 26 16.80 -33.42 -14.07
C HIS A 26 16.77 -32.35 -12.97
N GLU A 27 16.57 -32.74 -11.73
CA GLU A 27 16.43 -31.85 -10.56
C GLU A 27 17.40 -32.26 -9.45
N GLU A 28 18.02 -31.32 -8.77
CA GLU A 28 18.88 -31.62 -7.60
C GLU A 28 18.04 -31.94 -6.35
N LYS A 29 16.83 -31.44 -6.30
CA LYS A 29 15.87 -31.65 -5.21
C LYS A 29 14.45 -31.42 -5.72
N PHE A 30 13.49 -32.09 -5.07
CA PHE A 30 12.08 -31.85 -5.27
C PHE A 30 11.27 -32.13 -4.00
N THR A 31 10.06 -31.57 -3.91
CA THR A 31 9.20 -31.69 -2.74
C THR A 31 7.82 -32.17 -3.14
N TYR A 32 7.13 -32.77 -2.18
CA TYR A 32 5.75 -33.17 -2.29
C TYR A 32 5.02 -32.84 -0.98
N HIS A 33 3.87 -32.20 -1.09
CA HIS A 33 3.03 -31.89 0.08
C HIS A 33 1.89 -32.91 0.16
N TYR A 34 1.62 -33.40 1.35
CA TYR A 34 0.52 -34.33 1.57
C TYR A 34 -0.16 -34.07 2.90
N HIS A 35 -1.39 -34.51 2.96
CA HIS A 35 -2.26 -34.36 4.13
C HIS A 35 -2.34 -35.68 4.87
N SER A 36 -2.17 -35.63 6.16
CA SER A 36 -2.19 -36.83 7.03
C SER A 36 -3.12 -36.61 8.21
N VAL A 37 -3.95 -37.62 8.48
CA VAL A 37 -4.86 -37.64 9.63
C VAL A 37 -4.33 -38.57 10.68
N SER A 38 -4.26 -38.13 11.94
CA SER A 38 -3.90 -39.01 13.06
C SER A 38 -5.04 -39.94 13.41
N LYS A 39 -4.73 -40.97 14.21
CA LYS A 39 -5.76 -41.89 14.75
C LYS A 39 -6.84 -41.19 15.60
N GLU A 40 -6.51 -40.04 16.13
CA GLU A 40 -7.37 -39.16 16.95
C GLU A 40 -8.15 -38.15 16.10
N GLY A 41 -8.05 -38.24 14.77
CA GLY A 41 -8.73 -37.32 13.86
C GLY A 41 -8.07 -35.94 13.71
N LYS A 42 -6.82 -35.79 14.14
CA LYS A 42 -6.10 -34.55 13.96
C LYS A 42 -5.48 -34.50 12.58
N ASP A 43 -5.84 -33.47 11.83
CA ASP A 43 -5.26 -33.13 10.52
C ASP A 43 -3.91 -32.49 10.65
N SER A 44 -2.99 -32.85 9.78
CA SER A 44 -1.66 -32.25 9.71
C SER A 44 -1.10 -32.31 8.29
N TYR A 45 -0.44 -31.25 7.87
CA TYR A 45 0.21 -31.16 6.58
C TYR A 45 1.70 -31.44 6.71
N TYR A 46 2.20 -32.23 5.80
CA TYR A 46 3.59 -32.62 5.73
C TYR A 46 4.19 -32.28 4.37
N GLU A 47 5.45 -31.93 4.40
CA GLU A 47 6.30 -31.87 3.22
C GLU A 47 7.28 -33.04 3.24
N ALA A 48 7.22 -33.85 2.19
CA ALA A 48 8.29 -34.78 1.87
C ALA A 48 9.27 -34.09 0.92
N TYR A 49 10.55 -34.24 1.16
CA TYR A 49 11.58 -33.69 0.28
C TYR A 49 12.62 -34.76 -0.05
N VAL A 50 13.05 -34.76 -1.30
CA VAL A 50 14.11 -35.63 -1.81
C VAL A 50 15.23 -34.76 -2.33
N VAL A 51 16.44 -35.11 -1.92
CA VAL A 51 17.67 -34.44 -2.36
C VAL A 51 18.58 -35.50 -2.96
N LYS A 52 19.15 -35.17 -4.11
CA LYS A 52 20.13 -36.02 -4.79
C LYS A 52 21.38 -36.14 -3.92
N GLY A 53 21.83 -37.37 -3.69
CA GLY A 53 23.11 -37.68 -3.04
C GLY A 53 24.27 -37.76 -4.03
N LYS A 54 25.35 -38.39 -3.60
CA LYS A 54 26.45 -38.70 -4.49
C LYS A 54 26.01 -39.79 -5.49
N THR A 55 26.33 -39.56 -6.74
CA THR A 55 25.99 -40.49 -7.83
C THR A 55 27.31 -40.90 -8.50
N ASP A 56 27.55 -42.18 -8.65
CA ASP A 56 28.58 -42.75 -9.48
C ASP A 56 27.97 -43.69 -10.54
N ASP A 57 28.79 -44.36 -11.32
CA ASP A 57 28.32 -45.22 -12.42
C ASP A 57 27.50 -46.41 -11.96
N GLU A 58 27.63 -46.82 -10.68
CA GLU A 58 26.96 -48.01 -10.13
C GLU A 58 25.88 -47.66 -9.08
N THR A 59 26.01 -46.50 -8.41
CA THR A 59 25.15 -46.16 -7.29
C THR A 59 24.41 -44.82 -7.53
N PHE A 60 23.17 -44.78 -7.02
CA PHE A 60 22.35 -43.60 -7.03
C PHE A 60 21.80 -43.36 -5.63
N ASP A 61 22.37 -42.39 -4.94
CA ASP A 61 21.98 -42.05 -3.59
C ASP A 61 20.93 -40.90 -3.62
N ALA A 62 19.97 -41.00 -2.74
CA ALA A 62 19.01 -39.94 -2.49
C ALA A 62 18.68 -39.84 -1.00
N PHE A 63 18.55 -38.64 -0.48
CA PHE A 63 18.09 -38.39 0.88
C PHE A 63 16.61 -38.01 0.85
N LEU A 64 15.82 -38.76 1.58
CA LEU A 64 14.39 -38.51 1.76
C LEU A 64 14.13 -38.04 3.20
N GLY A 65 13.47 -36.90 3.33
CA GLY A 65 13.06 -36.36 4.62
C GLY A 65 11.61 -35.93 4.64
N TYR A 66 11.03 -35.86 5.83
CA TYR A 66 9.67 -35.44 6.07
C TYR A 66 9.65 -34.39 7.17
N ARG A 67 8.85 -33.34 6.98
CA ARG A 67 8.60 -32.36 8.03
C ARG A 67 7.13 -31.98 8.10
N ASN A 68 6.65 -31.71 9.30
CA ASN A 68 5.36 -31.10 9.49
C ASN A 68 5.44 -29.62 9.09
N ILE A 69 4.48 -29.15 8.30
CA ILE A 69 4.44 -27.76 7.79
C ILE A 69 3.23 -26.97 8.29
N ASP A 70 2.46 -27.49 9.25
CA ASP A 70 1.28 -26.81 9.80
C ASP A 70 1.58 -25.39 10.25
N SER A 71 2.70 -25.22 10.96
CA SER A 71 3.10 -23.90 11.46
C SER A 71 3.50 -22.92 10.36
N ILE A 72 4.00 -23.42 9.24
CA ILE A 72 4.34 -22.62 8.06
C ILE A 72 3.06 -22.17 7.38
N LEU A 73 2.16 -23.10 7.09
CA LEU A 73 0.86 -22.83 6.46
C LEU A 73 0.01 -21.88 7.31
N TYR A 74 0.02 -22.05 8.64
CA TYR A 74 -0.69 -21.13 9.53
C TYR A 74 -0.15 -19.71 9.43
N LYS A 75 1.18 -19.55 9.45
CA LYS A 75 1.82 -18.23 9.31
C LYS A 75 1.55 -17.59 7.94
N GLU A 76 1.64 -18.38 6.86
CA GLU A 76 1.33 -17.91 5.51
C GLU A 76 -0.11 -17.41 5.42
N LYS A 77 -1.07 -18.17 5.95
CA LYS A 77 -2.47 -17.77 6.01
C LYS A 77 -2.67 -16.49 6.80
N GLU A 78 -2.05 -16.36 7.97
CA GLU A 78 -2.11 -15.15 8.79
C GLU A 78 -1.55 -13.92 8.04
N ILE A 79 -0.44 -14.09 7.32
CA ILE A 79 0.16 -13.03 6.50
C ILE A 79 -0.78 -12.65 5.35
N GLN A 80 -1.36 -13.63 4.66
CA GLN A 80 -2.30 -13.38 3.57
C GLN A 80 -3.54 -12.63 4.05
N GLU A 81 -4.11 -13.02 5.21
CA GLU A 81 -5.26 -12.34 5.80
C GLU A 81 -4.94 -10.89 6.16
N LYS A 82 -3.77 -10.63 6.77
CA LYS A 82 -3.30 -9.27 7.08
C LYS A 82 -3.09 -8.44 5.81
N LEU A 83 -2.48 -9.03 4.79
CA LEU A 83 -2.25 -8.36 3.51
C LEU A 83 -3.57 -8.01 2.81
N GLN A 84 -4.51 -8.96 2.78
CA GLN A 84 -5.83 -8.74 2.18
C GLN A 84 -6.60 -7.64 2.91
N LYS A 85 -6.53 -7.62 4.24
CA LYS A 85 -7.15 -6.55 5.04
C LYS A 85 -6.55 -5.19 4.73
N ALA A 86 -5.21 -5.07 4.72
CA ALA A 86 -4.52 -3.84 4.40
C ALA A 86 -4.84 -3.34 2.97
N LEU A 87 -4.92 -4.26 2.01
CA LEU A 87 -5.29 -3.93 0.63
C LEU A 87 -6.73 -3.40 0.54
N ASN A 88 -7.67 -4.02 1.25
CA ASN A 88 -9.06 -3.57 1.27
C ASN A 88 -9.19 -2.19 1.93
N GLU A 89 -8.47 -1.92 3.02
CA GLU A 89 -8.44 -0.62 3.67
C GLU A 89 -7.85 0.46 2.76
N ALA A 90 -6.75 0.17 2.07
CA ALA A 90 -6.15 1.08 1.09
C ALA A 90 -7.08 1.37 -0.09
N ARG A 91 -7.76 0.34 -0.60
CA ARG A 91 -8.75 0.50 -1.69
C ARG A 91 -9.90 1.39 -1.26
N LEU A 92 -10.47 1.15 -0.07
CA LEU A 92 -11.55 1.98 0.45
C LEU A 92 -11.11 3.44 0.63
N GLY A 93 -9.89 3.65 1.16
CA GLY A 93 -9.29 4.98 1.26
C GLY A 93 -9.19 5.68 -0.09
N ASN A 94 -8.72 4.98 -1.12
CA ASN A 94 -8.63 5.52 -2.48
C ASN A 94 -10.01 5.82 -3.09
N GLU A 95 -11.02 4.99 -2.84
CA GLU A 95 -12.40 5.23 -3.30
C GLU A 95 -13.00 6.50 -2.67
N ILE A 96 -12.75 6.72 -1.38
CA ILE A 96 -13.18 7.92 -0.66
C ILE A 96 -12.47 9.15 -1.23
N ILE A 97 -11.13 9.11 -1.37
CA ILE A 97 -10.34 10.21 -1.95
C ILE A 97 -10.86 10.55 -3.36
N SER A 98 -11.07 9.53 -4.20
CA SER A 98 -11.57 9.71 -5.56
C SER A 98 -12.99 10.29 -5.60
N SER A 99 -13.81 9.97 -4.61
CA SER A 99 -15.16 10.54 -4.48
C SER A 99 -15.09 12.02 -4.09
N ILE A 100 -14.27 12.37 -3.12
CA ILE A 100 -14.05 13.76 -2.68
C ILE A 100 -13.40 14.57 -3.81
N ALA A 101 -12.38 14.01 -4.49
CA ALA A 101 -11.69 14.64 -5.61
C ALA A 101 -12.60 15.02 -6.78
N ARG A 102 -13.77 14.35 -6.92
CA ARG A 102 -14.79 14.76 -7.91
C ARG A 102 -15.49 16.07 -7.57
N THR A 103 -15.51 16.43 -6.29
CA THR A 103 -16.13 17.66 -5.79
C THR A 103 -15.17 18.86 -5.85
N TYR A 104 -13.86 18.60 -5.80
CA TYR A 104 -12.83 19.63 -5.81
C TYR A 104 -12.06 19.61 -7.12
N GLN A 105 -11.67 20.78 -7.60
CA GLN A 105 -10.83 20.94 -8.80
C GLN A 105 -9.36 20.60 -8.48
N TYR A 106 -8.91 20.94 -7.27
CA TYR A 106 -7.55 20.74 -6.83
C TYR A 106 -7.52 20.32 -5.35
N ILE A 107 -6.73 19.31 -5.02
CA ILE A 107 -6.48 18.84 -3.65
C ILE A 107 -4.99 18.60 -3.49
N SER A 108 -4.39 19.17 -2.46
CA SER A 108 -3.02 18.90 -2.07
C SER A 108 -2.90 18.68 -0.57
N ARG A 109 -1.89 17.95 -0.17
CA ARG A 109 -1.42 17.84 1.21
C ARG A 109 -0.25 18.80 1.40
N ILE A 110 -0.29 19.58 2.46
CA ILE A 110 0.69 20.60 2.75
C ILE A 110 1.43 20.25 4.04
N ASP A 111 2.77 20.26 3.99
CA ASP A 111 3.64 20.30 5.16
C ASP A 111 3.98 21.76 5.45
N ILE A 112 3.48 22.28 6.57
CA ILE A 112 3.63 23.69 6.94
C ILE A 112 5.07 24.05 7.28
N GLN A 113 5.79 23.13 7.96
CA GLN A 113 7.17 23.38 8.38
C GLN A 113 8.17 23.35 7.22
N ALA A 114 7.91 22.45 6.25
CA ALA A 114 8.75 22.29 5.08
C ALA A 114 8.42 23.28 3.96
N ASP A 115 7.33 24.07 4.07
CA ASP A 115 6.76 24.87 2.98
C ASP A 115 6.62 24.03 1.69
N TYR A 116 6.12 22.80 1.85
CA TYR A 116 6.04 21.80 0.80
C TYR A 116 4.60 21.34 0.61
N PHE A 117 4.25 20.98 -0.61
CA PHE A 117 2.96 20.38 -0.93
C PHE A 117 3.12 19.13 -1.80
N GLU A 118 2.21 18.19 -1.61
CA GLU A 118 2.05 17.00 -2.43
C GLU A 118 0.67 17.04 -3.07
N GLU A 119 0.64 17.00 -4.39
CA GLU A 119 -0.61 16.98 -5.14
C GLU A 119 -1.28 15.61 -5.00
N ILE A 120 -2.53 15.59 -4.54
CA ILE A 120 -3.36 14.40 -4.43
C ILE A 120 -4.28 14.26 -5.65
N SER A 121 -4.88 15.37 -6.08
CA SER A 121 -5.75 15.40 -7.24
C SER A 121 -5.74 16.79 -7.87
N ASN A 122 -5.69 16.82 -9.19
CA ASN A 122 -5.73 18.06 -9.95
C ASN A 122 -6.54 17.89 -11.23
N ARG A 123 -7.60 18.67 -11.36
CA ARG A 123 -8.46 18.76 -12.54
C ARG A 123 -8.40 20.14 -13.18
N ASP A 124 -7.68 21.05 -12.56
CA ASP A 124 -7.58 22.45 -13.00
C ASP A 124 -6.33 22.63 -13.88
N VAL A 125 -6.53 22.52 -15.19
CA VAL A 125 -5.47 22.68 -16.19
C VAL A 125 -4.90 24.10 -16.20
N GLU A 126 -5.68 25.11 -15.88
CA GLU A 126 -5.22 26.51 -15.83
C GLU A 126 -4.30 26.73 -14.63
N HIS A 127 -4.60 26.13 -13.48
CA HIS A 127 -3.78 26.19 -12.28
C HIS A 127 -2.40 25.57 -12.50
N LEU A 128 -2.31 24.47 -13.26
CA LEU A 128 -1.06 23.78 -13.58
C LEU A 128 -0.05 24.68 -14.28
N LYS A 129 -0.48 25.68 -15.02
CA LYS A 129 0.43 26.63 -15.70
C LYS A 129 1.23 27.50 -14.72
N TYR A 130 0.77 27.63 -13.49
CA TYR A 130 1.37 28.49 -12.45
C TYR A 130 2.06 27.69 -11.33
N ILE A 131 1.84 26.38 -11.29
CA ILE A 131 2.51 25.49 -10.34
C ILE A 131 3.79 24.96 -10.98
N HIS A 132 4.92 25.30 -10.37
CA HIS A 132 6.24 24.89 -10.81
C HIS A 132 7.05 24.32 -9.64
N SER A 133 8.29 23.92 -9.90
CA SER A 133 9.25 23.62 -8.84
C SER A 133 9.44 24.85 -7.91
N GLY A 134 9.61 24.59 -6.64
CA GLY A 134 9.74 25.62 -5.59
C GLY A 134 8.85 25.36 -4.40
N THR A 135 8.83 26.29 -3.47
CA THR A 135 8.01 26.18 -2.28
C THR A 135 6.53 26.43 -2.56
N LEU A 136 5.66 25.97 -1.66
CA LEU A 136 4.24 26.28 -1.74
C LEU A 136 3.99 27.79 -1.71
N SER A 137 4.70 28.52 -0.84
CA SER A 137 4.58 29.98 -0.72
C SER A 137 4.90 30.71 -2.02
N GLU A 138 5.92 30.25 -2.75
CA GLU A 138 6.26 30.82 -4.08
C GLU A 138 5.19 30.48 -5.11
N ASN A 139 4.68 29.25 -5.11
CA ASN A 139 3.61 28.85 -6.01
C ASN A 139 2.32 29.63 -5.75
N ASN A 140 1.93 29.83 -4.49
CA ASN A 140 0.77 30.62 -4.11
C ASN A 140 0.86 32.06 -4.61
N LYS A 141 2.04 32.71 -4.52
CA LYS A 141 2.26 34.03 -5.07
C LYS A 141 2.13 34.10 -6.60
N ARG A 142 2.61 33.07 -7.31
CA ARG A 142 2.43 32.98 -8.77
C ARG A 142 0.98 32.81 -9.16
N VAL A 143 0.24 31.92 -8.49
CA VAL A 143 -1.21 31.71 -8.67
C VAL A 143 -1.97 33.00 -8.38
N CYS A 144 -1.67 33.67 -7.27
CA CYS A 144 -2.30 34.94 -6.90
C CYS A 144 -2.18 35.97 -8.03
N ARG A 145 -0.97 36.25 -8.48
CA ARG A 145 -0.72 37.26 -9.53
C ARG A 145 -1.25 36.84 -10.90
N GLY A 146 -1.20 35.54 -11.22
CA GLY A 146 -1.60 35.00 -12.51
C GLY A 146 -3.09 34.87 -12.69
N LEU A 147 -3.79 34.38 -11.69
CA LEU A 147 -5.18 33.90 -11.80
C LEU A 147 -6.19 34.70 -10.97
N VAL A 148 -5.81 35.22 -9.79
CA VAL A 148 -6.74 35.88 -8.87
C VAL A 148 -7.03 37.30 -9.33
N ALA A 149 -8.31 37.70 -9.32
CA ALA A 149 -8.74 39.07 -9.63
C ALA A 149 -8.11 40.09 -8.65
N GLU A 150 -7.72 41.26 -9.15
CA GLU A 150 -6.91 42.23 -8.40
C GLU A 150 -7.48 42.61 -7.04
N GLU A 151 -8.80 42.77 -6.96
CA GLU A 151 -9.52 43.10 -5.72
C GLU A 151 -9.42 42.04 -4.62
N TYR A 152 -9.05 40.79 -4.98
CA TYR A 152 -8.93 39.66 -4.03
C TYR A 152 -7.48 39.28 -3.72
N GLN A 153 -6.49 39.83 -4.42
CA GLN A 153 -5.07 39.41 -4.31
C GLN A 153 -4.53 39.57 -2.88
N ASP A 154 -4.75 40.74 -2.25
CA ASP A 154 -4.30 41.01 -0.89
C ASP A 154 -4.91 40.02 0.13
N ALA A 155 -6.18 39.75 -0.02
CA ALA A 155 -6.89 38.80 0.85
C ALA A 155 -6.43 37.37 0.60
N PHE A 156 -6.18 36.98 -0.66
CA PHE A 156 -5.67 35.67 -1.04
C PHE A 156 -4.25 35.44 -0.52
N GLU A 157 -3.34 36.40 -0.66
CA GLU A 157 -1.97 36.30 -0.13
C GLU A 157 -1.97 36.13 1.39
N LYS A 158 -2.76 36.89 2.12
CA LYS A 158 -2.93 36.74 3.57
C LYS A 158 -3.52 35.38 3.95
N PHE A 159 -4.50 34.90 3.20
CA PHE A 159 -5.14 33.63 3.48
C PHE A 159 -4.25 32.44 3.20
N THR A 160 -3.43 32.50 2.14
CA THR A 160 -2.50 31.43 1.73
C THR A 160 -1.14 31.49 2.40
N ASP A 161 -0.92 32.46 3.30
CA ASP A 161 0.26 32.49 4.17
C ASP A 161 0.16 31.35 5.19
N ILE A 162 0.85 30.25 4.88
CA ILE A 162 0.85 29.04 5.70
C ILE A 162 1.47 29.23 7.07
N SER A 163 2.34 30.23 7.24
CA SER A 163 2.95 30.53 8.54
C SER A 163 1.92 30.97 9.57
N THR A 164 0.80 31.52 9.13
CA THR A 164 -0.30 31.97 10.00
C THR A 164 -1.37 30.90 10.26
N LEU A 165 -1.33 29.78 9.54
CA LEU A 165 -2.33 28.70 9.66
C LEU A 165 -2.40 28.11 11.09
N PRO A 166 -1.28 27.81 11.79
CA PRO A 166 -1.36 27.25 13.14
C PRO A 166 -2.17 28.11 14.11
N GLU A 167 -2.04 29.44 14.03
CA GLU A 167 -2.82 30.35 14.90
C GLU A 167 -4.29 30.42 14.46
N ARG A 168 -4.53 30.54 13.15
CA ARG A 168 -5.91 30.64 12.60
C ARG A 168 -6.73 29.35 12.77
N MET A 169 -6.06 28.20 12.88
CA MET A 169 -6.69 26.90 13.05
C MET A 169 -6.53 26.35 14.46
N LYS A 170 -6.23 27.21 15.45
CA LYS A 170 -6.01 26.78 16.84
C LYS A 170 -7.23 26.08 17.42
N ASP A 171 -8.42 26.65 17.19
CA ASP A 171 -9.69 26.19 17.71
C ASP A 171 -10.65 25.75 16.57
N GLU A 172 -10.17 25.68 15.32
CA GLU A 172 -10.93 25.40 14.12
C GLU A 172 -10.35 24.21 13.35
N GLU A 173 -11.19 23.27 12.94
CA GLU A 173 -10.78 22.12 12.11
C GLU A 173 -10.55 22.53 10.65
N SER A 174 -11.14 23.66 10.22
CA SER A 174 -10.94 24.16 8.85
C SER A 174 -11.16 25.66 8.75
N VAL A 175 -10.42 26.28 7.84
CA VAL A 175 -10.64 27.69 7.45
C VAL A 175 -10.93 27.76 5.96
N VAL A 176 -11.78 28.70 5.56
CA VAL A 176 -12.27 28.82 4.19
C VAL A 176 -12.25 30.24 3.71
N MET A 177 -11.97 30.42 2.43
CA MET A 177 -12.04 31.70 1.73
C MET A 177 -12.73 31.52 0.37
N GLU A 178 -13.56 32.47 0.00
CA GLU A 178 -14.09 32.61 -1.34
C GLU A 178 -13.44 33.80 -2.04
N TYR A 179 -13.06 33.63 -3.30
CA TYR A 179 -12.39 34.65 -4.09
C TYR A 179 -12.78 34.52 -5.55
N ARG A 180 -12.54 35.58 -6.31
CA ARG A 180 -12.86 35.63 -7.72
C ARG A 180 -11.59 35.53 -8.55
N MET A 181 -11.67 34.75 -9.63
CA MET A 181 -10.62 34.64 -10.62
C MET A 181 -10.72 35.74 -11.67
N LYS A 182 -9.64 35.98 -12.42
CA LYS A 182 -9.61 36.95 -13.53
C LYS A 182 -10.58 36.63 -14.66
N ASP A 183 -10.92 35.34 -14.82
CA ASP A 183 -11.96 34.87 -15.78
C ASP A 183 -13.40 35.16 -15.31
N GLY A 184 -13.56 35.70 -14.10
CA GLY A 184 -14.85 36.03 -13.50
C GLY A 184 -15.49 34.93 -12.66
N ASN A 185 -14.91 33.73 -12.62
CA ASN A 185 -15.43 32.60 -11.85
C ASN A 185 -15.15 32.75 -10.36
N TRP A 186 -16.07 32.27 -9.53
CA TRP A 186 -15.89 32.21 -8.09
C TRP A 186 -15.24 30.87 -7.69
N HIS A 187 -14.23 30.97 -6.85
CA HIS A 187 -13.54 29.84 -6.29
C HIS A 187 -13.59 29.86 -4.76
N LYS A 188 -13.49 28.66 -4.18
CA LYS A 188 -13.44 28.46 -2.74
C LYS A 188 -12.20 27.67 -2.40
N LEU A 189 -11.33 28.26 -1.57
CA LEU A 189 -10.16 27.63 -1.00
C LEU A 189 -10.43 27.24 0.45
N ARG A 190 -10.08 26.01 0.82
CA ARG A 190 -10.23 25.52 2.20
C ARG A 190 -8.95 24.84 2.65
N PHE A 191 -8.49 25.20 3.82
CA PHE A 191 -7.51 24.40 4.58
C PHE A 191 -8.26 23.58 5.62
N ILE A 192 -7.90 22.29 5.70
CA ILE A 192 -8.50 21.33 6.64
C ILE A 192 -7.35 20.72 7.46
N GLU A 193 -7.50 20.68 8.76
CA GLU A 193 -6.54 20.04 9.66
C GLU A 193 -6.32 18.58 9.27
N LYS A 194 -5.07 18.19 9.10
CA LYS A 194 -4.65 16.83 8.81
C LYS A 194 -3.89 16.20 9.96
N LYS A 195 -2.97 16.95 10.56
CA LYS A 195 -2.09 16.41 11.60
C LYS A 195 -1.54 17.50 12.49
N ARG A 196 -1.50 17.20 13.80
CA ARG A 196 -0.75 17.96 14.81
C ARG A 196 0.42 17.13 15.34
N ASP A 197 1.44 17.79 15.86
CA ASP A 197 2.54 17.14 16.60
C ASP A 197 2.11 16.78 18.02
N THR A 198 3.03 16.18 18.77
CA THR A 198 2.82 15.79 20.19
C THR A 198 2.58 16.98 21.12
N ASN A 199 2.93 18.19 20.71
CA ASN A 199 2.72 19.43 21.47
C ASN A 199 1.43 20.15 21.06
N GLY A 200 0.66 19.58 20.11
CA GLY A 200 -0.59 20.16 19.61
C GLY A 200 -0.39 21.18 18.49
N ASN A 201 0.82 21.40 17.98
CA ASN A 201 1.04 22.33 16.86
C ASN A 201 0.61 21.73 15.55
N LEU A 202 -0.10 22.50 14.73
CA LEU A 202 -0.52 22.10 13.38
C LEU A 202 0.71 21.90 12.49
N THR A 203 0.85 20.71 11.91
CA THR A 203 1.99 20.37 11.03
C THR A 203 1.58 20.14 9.59
N HIS A 204 0.38 19.62 9.36
CA HIS A 204 -0.13 19.32 8.02
C HIS A 204 -1.59 19.74 7.86
N VAL A 205 -1.92 20.24 6.69
CA VAL A 205 -3.28 20.52 6.22
C VAL A 205 -3.52 19.88 4.86
#